data_45398a8ab90eff1a841611d28ebde29b
#
_entry.id   45398a8ab90eff1a841611d28ebde29b
#
_cell.length_a   1.000
_cell.length_b   1.000
_cell.length_c   1.000
_cell.angle_alpha   90.00
_cell.angle_beta   90.00
_cell.angle_gamma   90.00
#
_symmetry.space_group_name_H-M   'P 1'
#
loop_
_entity.id
_entity.type
_entity.pdbx_description
1 polymer ?
#
loop_
_entity_poly.entity_id
_entity_poly.type
_entity_poly.pdbx_seq_one_letter_code
_entity_poly.pdbx_strand_id
1 'polypeptide(L)'
;MMQLAKKVPFEDPNVLLMVRGMYILSNVIILGIYLFTQAKISKKNDLTTLKYVEPSPMGSGEEPRPVTTTNMEYDKQQLRQLIRGQLMGVGMMGVMHLYMKYTNPLLIQSIIPLKGAIESNLVKIHIWGKPATGDLQRPFKAANSFLNQGQTKSDKASIENAEKNWRGGVKEE
;
A
#
# COMPACT_ATOMS: atom_id res chain seq x y z
N MET A 1 8.30 15.98 14.27
CA MET A 1 6.88 16.18 13.95
C MET A 1 5.93 16.10 15.15
N MET A 2 6.12 15.18 16.08
CA MET A 2 5.29 15.14 17.31
C MET A 2 5.33 16.40 18.16
N GLN A 3 6.45 17.13 18.17
CA GLN A 3 6.57 18.36 18.95
C GLN A 3 5.84 19.56 18.32
N LEU A 4 5.64 19.54 17.01
CA LEU A 4 4.87 20.58 16.32
C LEU A 4 3.36 20.44 16.60
N ALA A 5 2.86 19.22 16.70
CA ALA A 5 1.47 18.96 17.05
C ALA A 5 1.13 19.44 18.47
N LYS A 6 2.09 19.42 19.41
CA LYS A 6 1.88 19.91 20.78
C LYS A 6 1.76 21.44 20.90
N LYS A 7 2.22 22.18 19.89
CA LYS A 7 2.14 23.65 19.87
C LYS A 7 0.88 24.21 19.24
N VAL A 8 0.06 23.34 18.63
CA VAL A 8 -1.18 23.74 17.98
C VAL A 8 -2.29 23.85 19.04
N PRO A 9 -2.96 25.00 19.19
CA PRO A 9 -4.03 25.17 20.16
C PRO A 9 -5.32 24.51 19.63
N PHE A 10 -5.48 23.21 19.83
CA PHE A 10 -6.67 22.44 19.40
C PHE A 10 -7.95 22.82 20.17
N GLU A 11 -7.82 23.61 21.22
CA GLU A 11 -8.98 24.14 21.99
C GLU A 11 -9.70 25.26 21.25
N ASP A 12 -9.04 25.92 20.31
CA ASP A 12 -9.65 26.93 19.46
C ASP A 12 -10.56 26.26 18.40
N PRO A 13 -11.88 26.55 18.34
CA PRO A 13 -12.79 25.97 17.36
C PRO A 13 -12.37 26.23 15.91
N ASN A 14 -11.75 27.37 15.62
CA ASN A 14 -11.26 27.72 14.29
C ASN A 14 -10.08 26.83 13.87
N VAL A 15 -9.14 26.58 14.77
CA VAL A 15 -8.01 25.70 14.54
C VAL A 15 -8.48 24.26 14.33
N LEU A 16 -9.43 23.79 15.12
CA LEU A 16 -10.02 22.46 14.97
C LEU A 16 -10.72 22.30 13.62
N LEU A 17 -11.46 23.30 13.18
CA LEU A 17 -12.12 23.30 11.87
C LEU A 17 -11.09 23.30 10.72
N MET A 18 -10.03 24.06 10.82
CA MET A 18 -8.92 24.07 9.86
C MET A 18 -8.23 22.72 9.75
N VAL A 19 -7.94 22.06 10.88
CA VAL A 19 -7.31 20.74 10.91
C VAL A 19 -8.21 19.68 10.30
N ARG A 20 -9.51 19.71 10.60
CA ARG A 20 -10.51 18.83 9.97
C ARG A 20 -10.58 19.04 8.46
N GLY A 21 -10.63 20.29 8.01
CA GLY A 21 -10.66 20.64 6.59
C GLY A 21 -9.38 20.18 5.87
N MET A 22 -8.22 20.34 6.50
CA MET A 22 -6.94 19.88 5.95
C MET A 22 -6.89 18.35 5.85
N TYR A 23 -7.41 17.63 6.82
CA TYR A 23 -7.50 16.17 6.79
C TYR A 23 -8.39 15.68 5.65
N ILE A 24 -9.58 16.24 5.50
CA ILE A 24 -10.51 15.89 4.40
C ILE A 24 -9.87 16.20 3.06
N LEU A 25 -9.30 17.39 2.89
CA LEU A 25 -8.62 17.80 1.66
C LEU A 25 -7.47 16.85 1.30
N SER A 26 -6.65 16.49 2.27
CA SER A 26 -5.56 15.52 2.10
C SER A 26 -6.06 14.16 1.60
N ASN A 27 -7.12 13.63 2.21
CA ASN A 27 -7.71 12.37 1.78
C ASN A 27 -8.32 12.43 0.38
N VAL A 28 -8.96 13.53 0.02
CA VAL A 28 -9.48 13.76 -1.35
C VAL A 28 -8.33 13.78 -2.36
N ILE A 29 -7.23 14.44 -2.05
CA ILE A 29 -6.02 14.47 -2.90
C ILE A 29 -5.43 13.06 -3.06
N ILE A 30 -5.30 12.30 -1.98
CA ILE A 30 -4.79 10.93 -1.99
C ILE A 30 -5.67 10.04 -2.88
N LEU A 31 -6.99 10.11 -2.71
CA LEU A 31 -7.93 9.35 -3.53
C LEU A 31 -7.81 9.74 -5.01
N GLY A 32 -7.71 11.03 -5.30
CA GLY A 32 -7.49 11.53 -6.66
C GLY A 32 -6.20 11.00 -7.29
N ILE A 33 -5.11 10.98 -6.53
CA ILE A 33 -3.83 10.40 -6.97
C ILE A 33 -3.99 8.91 -7.29
N TYR A 34 -4.67 8.15 -6.45
CA TYR A 34 -4.87 6.72 -6.66
C TYR A 34 -5.77 6.42 -7.86
N LEU A 35 -6.86 7.16 -8.04
CA LEU A 35 -7.74 7.03 -9.21
C LEU A 35 -7.00 7.39 -10.51
N PHE A 36 -6.19 8.43 -10.48
CA PHE A 36 -5.36 8.81 -11.64
C PHE A 36 -4.31 7.74 -11.96
N THR A 37 -3.69 7.17 -10.93
CA THR A 37 -2.75 6.04 -11.07
C THR A 37 -3.46 4.83 -11.67
N GLN A 38 -4.67 4.52 -11.23
CA GLN A 38 -5.48 3.42 -11.79
C GLN A 38 -5.77 3.63 -13.28
N ALA A 39 -6.13 4.84 -13.66
CA ALA A 39 -6.35 5.18 -15.07
C ALA A 39 -5.06 5.01 -15.91
N LYS A 40 -3.92 5.41 -15.37
CA LYS A 40 -2.61 5.23 -16.01
C LYS A 40 -2.22 3.76 -16.15
N ILE A 41 -2.44 2.94 -15.13
CA ILE A 41 -2.20 1.49 -15.18
C ILE A 41 -3.05 0.85 -16.26
N SER A 42 -4.32 1.16 -16.32
CA SER A 42 -5.25 0.61 -17.31
C SER A 42 -4.91 1.08 -18.74
N LYS A 43 -4.51 2.33 -18.90
CA LYS A 43 -4.11 2.89 -20.20
C LYS A 43 -2.80 2.29 -20.72
N LYS A 44 -1.84 2.04 -19.84
CA LYS A 44 -0.56 1.44 -20.21
C LYS A 44 -0.72 0.00 -20.66
N ASN A 45 -1.68 -0.73 -20.08
CA ASN A 45 -2.04 -2.11 -20.45
C ASN A 45 -0.82 -3.03 -20.60
N ASP A 46 0.05 -3.05 -19.59
CA ASP A 46 1.26 -3.86 -19.58
C ASP A 46 0.94 -5.31 -19.22
N LEU A 47 0.83 -6.15 -20.25
CA LEU A 47 0.50 -7.58 -20.12
C LEU A 47 1.75 -8.47 -19.99
N THR A 48 2.92 -7.91 -19.72
CA THR A 48 4.13 -8.67 -19.48
C THR A 48 3.95 -9.61 -18.30
N THR A 49 4.27 -10.89 -18.48
CA THR A 49 4.15 -11.91 -17.44
C THR A 49 5.09 -11.62 -16.27
N LEU A 50 4.55 -11.63 -15.06
CA LEU A 50 5.28 -11.49 -13.80
C LEU A 50 5.09 -12.76 -12.98
N LYS A 51 6.20 -13.37 -12.57
CA LYS A 51 6.22 -14.51 -11.65
C LYS A 51 6.98 -14.17 -10.39
N TYR A 52 6.41 -14.52 -9.26
CA TYR A 52 7.06 -14.38 -7.97
C TYR A 52 6.53 -15.39 -6.95
N VAL A 53 7.21 -15.53 -5.83
CA VAL A 53 6.78 -16.39 -4.71
C VAL A 53 6.29 -15.50 -3.59
N GLU A 54 5.04 -15.70 -3.22
CA GLU A 54 4.41 -15.03 -2.09
C GLU A 54 4.74 -15.78 -0.79
N PRO A 55 5.28 -15.12 0.23
CA PRO A 55 5.55 -15.77 1.50
C PRO A 55 4.25 -16.21 2.17
N SER A 56 4.30 -17.33 2.87
CA SER A 56 3.16 -17.79 3.67
C SER A 56 2.83 -16.81 4.80
N PRO A 57 1.55 -16.65 5.14
CA PRO A 57 1.18 -15.86 6.30
C PRO A 57 1.81 -16.41 7.59
N MET A 58 2.21 -15.52 8.48
CA MET A 58 2.84 -15.90 9.74
C MET A 58 1.91 -16.78 10.57
N GLY A 59 2.36 -17.97 10.93
CA GLY A 59 1.60 -18.92 11.76
C GLY A 59 0.61 -19.81 11.01
N SER A 60 0.48 -19.72 9.68
CA SER A 60 -0.44 -20.56 8.92
C SER A 60 0.09 -21.98 8.67
N GLY A 61 1.41 -22.20 8.76
CA GLY A 61 2.04 -23.47 8.40
C GLY A 61 1.94 -23.83 6.91
N GLU A 62 1.42 -22.92 6.09
CA GLU A 62 1.31 -23.10 4.63
C GLU A 62 2.66 -22.88 3.96
N GLU A 63 2.86 -23.56 2.83
CA GLU A 63 4.07 -23.36 2.02
C GLU A 63 3.99 -22.06 1.22
N PRO A 64 5.14 -21.45 0.86
CA PRO A 64 5.18 -20.29 -0.02
C PRO A 64 4.49 -20.56 -1.34
N ARG A 65 3.60 -19.66 -1.75
CA ARG A 65 2.76 -19.81 -2.94
C ARG A 65 3.41 -19.19 -4.17
N PRO A 66 3.60 -19.93 -5.28
CA PRO A 66 4.01 -19.34 -6.55
C PRO A 66 2.84 -18.56 -7.16
N VAL A 67 3.11 -17.34 -7.62
CA VAL A 67 2.13 -16.46 -8.26
C VAL A 67 2.58 -16.14 -9.67
N THR A 68 1.68 -16.33 -10.65
CA THR A 68 1.88 -15.93 -12.04
C THR A 68 0.81 -14.90 -12.39
N THR A 69 1.22 -13.72 -12.80
CA THR A 69 0.33 -12.59 -13.12
C THR A 69 0.93 -11.75 -14.22
N THR A 70 0.27 -10.65 -14.57
CA THR A 70 0.82 -9.61 -15.46
C THR A 70 1.21 -8.38 -14.65
N ASN A 71 2.08 -7.54 -15.21
CA ASN A 71 2.46 -6.29 -14.55
C ASN A 71 1.24 -5.41 -14.28
N MET A 72 0.30 -5.35 -15.21
CA MET A 72 -0.93 -4.59 -15.05
C MET A 72 -1.78 -5.11 -13.88
N GLU A 73 -1.99 -6.41 -13.79
CA GLU A 73 -2.82 -6.99 -12.72
C GLU A 73 -2.13 -6.87 -11.35
N TYR A 74 -0.82 -7.05 -11.31
CA TYR A 74 -0.01 -6.81 -10.11
C TYR A 74 -0.15 -5.36 -9.62
N ASP A 75 0.00 -4.40 -10.51
CA ASP A 75 -0.12 -2.98 -10.17
C ASP A 75 -1.54 -2.63 -9.69
N LYS A 76 -2.58 -3.17 -10.33
CA LYS A 76 -3.96 -3.02 -9.88
C LYS A 76 -4.19 -3.60 -8.48
N GLN A 77 -3.61 -4.76 -8.20
CA GLN A 77 -3.71 -5.39 -6.89
C GLN A 77 -3.00 -4.57 -5.81
N GLN A 78 -1.80 -4.08 -6.08
CA GLN A 78 -1.07 -3.20 -5.17
C GLN A 78 -1.83 -1.90 -4.91
N LEU A 79 -2.43 -1.32 -5.94
CA LEU A 79 -3.25 -0.11 -5.79
C LEU A 79 -4.50 -0.37 -4.94
N ARG A 80 -5.17 -1.50 -5.14
CA ARG A 80 -6.32 -1.89 -4.28
C ARG A 80 -5.91 -2.02 -2.81
N GLN A 81 -4.73 -2.56 -2.54
CA GLN A 81 -4.20 -2.64 -1.17
C GLN A 81 -3.93 -1.25 -0.57
N LEU A 82 -3.37 -0.33 -1.36
CA LEU A 82 -3.15 1.06 -0.92
C LEU A 82 -4.47 1.77 -0.61
N ILE A 83 -5.47 1.63 -1.48
CA ILE A 83 -6.80 2.20 -1.27
C ILE A 83 -7.48 1.60 -0.04
N ARG A 84 -7.41 0.29 0.12
CA ARG A 84 -7.96 -0.40 1.29
C ARG A 84 -7.29 0.08 2.58
N GLY A 85 -5.97 0.17 2.60
CA GLY A 85 -5.21 0.69 3.75
C GLY A 85 -5.59 2.13 4.08
N GLN A 86 -5.78 2.96 3.06
CA GLN A 86 -6.21 4.35 3.25
C GLN A 86 -7.63 4.44 3.83
N LEU A 87 -8.57 3.64 3.31
CA LEU A 87 -9.96 3.61 3.83
C LEU A 87 -10.02 3.09 5.26
N MET A 88 -9.23 2.06 5.59
CA MET A 88 -9.11 1.57 6.97
C MET A 88 -8.54 2.64 7.91
N GLY A 89 -7.51 3.37 7.46
CA GLY A 89 -6.93 4.48 8.21
C GLY A 89 -7.90 5.61 8.45
N VAL A 90 -8.70 5.96 7.45
CA VAL A 90 -9.78 6.97 7.59
C VAL A 90 -10.86 6.50 8.56
N GLY A 91 -11.29 5.24 8.47
CA GLY A 91 -12.28 4.66 9.38
C GLY A 91 -11.78 4.66 10.82
N MET A 92 -10.55 4.21 11.05
CA MET A 92 -9.92 4.21 12.38
C MET A 92 -9.76 5.63 12.94
N MET A 93 -9.34 6.58 12.11
CA MET A 93 -9.21 7.99 12.51
C MET A 93 -10.57 8.60 12.84
N GLY A 94 -11.61 8.27 12.07
CA GLY A 94 -12.97 8.67 12.35
C GLY A 94 -13.45 8.22 13.74
N VAL A 95 -13.22 6.96 14.07
CA VAL A 95 -13.53 6.41 15.41
C VAL A 95 -12.73 7.12 16.50
N MET A 96 -11.43 7.27 16.32
CA MET A 96 -10.56 7.94 17.31
C MET A 96 -10.95 9.40 17.52
N HIS A 97 -11.27 10.11 16.45
CA HIS A 97 -11.61 11.54 16.54
C HIS A 97 -13.02 11.79 17.09
N LEU A 98 -14.01 11.05 16.60
CA LEU A 98 -15.42 11.26 16.96
C LEU A 98 -15.79 10.61 18.29
N TYR A 99 -15.26 9.41 18.57
CA TYR A 99 -15.59 8.66 19.78
C TYR A 99 -14.64 8.98 20.94
N MET A 100 -13.34 8.94 20.71
CA MET A 100 -12.32 9.18 21.73
C MET A 100 -11.89 10.64 21.83
N LYS A 101 -12.36 11.51 20.92
CA LYS A 101 -12.04 12.95 20.85
C LYS A 101 -10.53 13.26 20.74
N TYR A 102 -9.74 12.37 20.19
CA TYR A 102 -8.35 12.64 19.89
C TYR A 102 -8.21 13.53 18.66
N THR A 103 -7.57 14.68 18.80
CA THR A 103 -7.34 15.63 17.72
C THR A 103 -5.88 15.65 17.25
N ASN A 104 -4.93 15.39 18.15
CA ASN A 104 -3.49 15.40 17.81
C ASN A 104 -3.11 14.48 16.64
N PRO A 105 -3.62 13.22 16.55
CA PRO A 105 -3.32 12.34 15.42
C PRO A 105 -3.86 12.86 14.08
N LEU A 106 -4.89 13.71 14.10
CA LEU A 106 -5.56 14.20 12.89
C LEU A 106 -4.61 15.01 12.00
N LEU A 107 -3.80 15.88 12.59
CA LEU A 107 -2.79 16.68 11.88
C LEU A 107 -1.71 15.79 11.25
N ILE A 108 -1.21 14.83 12.00
CA ILE A 108 -0.18 13.88 11.53
C ILE A 108 -0.74 13.01 10.41
N GLN A 109 -1.96 12.50 10.55
CA GLN A 109 -2.65 11.71 9.55
C GLN A 109 -3.06 12.50 8.29
N SER A 110 -3.04 13.83 8.34
CA SER A 110 -3.21 14.67 7.15
C SER A 110 -1.94 14.73 6.29
N ILE A 111 -0.78 14.67 6.91
CA ILE A 111 0.51 14.91 6.24
C ILE A 111 1.20 13.61 5.84
N ILE A 112 1.32 12.66 6.75
CA ILE A 112 2.09 11.42 6.53
C ILE A 112 1.49 10.56 5.42
N PRO A 113 0.18 10.27 5.38
CA PRO A 113 -0.41 9.48 4.30
C PRO A 113 -0.31 10.17 2.94
N LEU A 114 -0.43 11.50 2.89
CA LEU A 114 -0.27 12.25 1.65
C LEU A 114 1.14 12.12 1.09
N LYS A 115 2.15 12.28 1.96
CA LYS A 115 3.54 12.06 1.58
C LYS A 115 3.75 10.62 1.10
N GLY A 116 3.26 9.63 1.84
CA GLY A 116 3.33 8.22 1.48
C GLY A 116 2.68 7.90 0.14
N ALA A 117 1.54 8.51 -0.17
CA ALA A 117 0.87 8.36 -1.46
C ALA A 117 1.72 8.91 -2.62
N ILE A 118 2.29 10.09 -2.47
CA ILE A 118 3.16 10.71 -3.49
C ILE A 118 4.44 9.89 -3.70
N GLU A 119 5.01 9.35 -2.64
CA GLU A 119 6.25 8.57 -2.67
C GLU A 119 6.03 7.08 -2.98
N SER A 120 4.78 6.62 -3.13
CA SER A 120 4.49 5.21 -3.41
C SER A 120 5.12 4.75 -4.73
N ASN A 121 5.50 3.47 -4.78
CA ASN A 121 6.16 2.89 -5.96
C ASN A 121 5.30 3.00 -7.22
N LEU A 122 3.99 2.78 -7.10
CA LEU A 122 3.06 2.89 -8.22
C LEU A 122 3.00 4.32 -8.77
N VAL A 123 2.95 5.32 -7.91
CA VAL A 123 2.93 6.73 -8.31
C VAL A 123 4.25 7.11 -8.98
N LYS A 124 5.38 6.65 -8.45
CA LYS A 124 6.69 6.89 -9.07
C LYS A 124 6.79 6.30 -10.47
N ILE A 125 6.24 5.11 -10.70
CA ILE A 125 6.27 4.45 -12.00
C ILE A 125 5.27 5.08 -12.97
N HIS A 126 4.03 5.28 -12.56
CA HIS A 126 2.93 5.63 -13.45
C HIS A 126 2.72 7.14 -13.63
N ILE A 127 2.98 7.95 -12.60
CA ILE A 127 2.81 9.40 -12.64
C ILE A 127 4.15 10.09 -12.92
N TRP A 128 5.20 9.73 -12.20
CA TRP A 128 6.54 10.31 -12.35
C TRP A 128 7.33 9.73 -13.53
N GLY A 129 6.84 8.64 -14.14
CA GLY A 129 7.47 8.01 -15.30
C GLY A 129 8.80 7.34 -15.02
N LYS A 130 9.10 7.00 -13.77
CA LYS A 130 10.34 6.29 -13.42
C LYS A 130 10.32 4.85 -13.92
N PRO A 131 11.46 4.30 -14.41
CA PRO A 131 11.52 2.90 -14.82
C PRO A 131 11.34 1.96 -13.63
N ALA A 132 10.65 0.83 -13.86
CA ALA A 132 10.42 -0.21 -12.85
C ALA A 132 11.64 -1.11 -12.67
N THR A 133 12.76 -0.53 -12.25
CA THR A 133 14.06 -1.19 -12.06
C THR A 133 14.63 -0.88 -10.69
N GLY A 134 15.53 -1.72 -10.18
CA GLY A 134 16.13 -1.54 -8.87
C GLY A 134 15.09 -1.60 -7.75
N ASP A 135 14.97 -0.54 -6.96
CA ASP A 135 14.02 -0.47 -5.85
C ASP A 135 12.55 -0.42 -6.28
N LEU A 136 12.29 -0.06 -7.54
CA LEU A 136 10.95 -0.03 -8.15
C LEU A 136 10.64 -1.30 -8.97
N GLN A 137 11.51 -2.29 -8.93
CA GLN A 137 11.30 -3.56 -9.62
C GLN A 137 10.13 -4.33 -8.98
N ARG A 138 9.27 -4.88 -9.84
CA ARG A 138 8.20 -5.78 -9.39
C ARG A 138 8.76 -7.19 -9.14
N PRO A 139 8.36 -7.90 -8.11
CA PRO A 139 7.47 -7.49 -7.02
C PRO A 139 8.12 -6.44 -6.12
N PHE A 140 7.35 -5.46 -5.67
CA PHE A 140 7.86 -4.41 -4.81
C PHE A 140 8.32 -4.99 -3.47
N LYS A 141 9.47 -4.53 -2.99
CA LYS A 141 9.90 -4.86 -1.63
C LYS A 141 8.88 -4.26 -0.65
N ALA A 142 8.26 -5.12 0.15
CA ALA A 142 7.35 -4.67 1.18
C ALA A 142 8.10 -3.73 2.13
N ALA A 143 7.68 -2.47 2.22
CA ALA A 143 8.14 -1.60 3.29
C ALA A 143 7.67 -2.25 4.60
N ASN A 144 8.62 -2.82 5.34
CA ASN A 144 8.48 -3.35 6.71
C ASN A 144 7.05 -3.45 7.23
N SER A 145 6.26 -4.32 6.62
CA SER A 145 4.98 -4.67 7.20
C SER A 145 5.28 -5.58 8.37
N PHE A 146 5.00 -5.12 9.57
CA PHE A 146 5.12 -5.90 10.79
C PHE A 146 4.39 -7.26 10.73
N LEU A 147 3.43 -7.37 9.80
CA LEU A 147 2.64 -8.58 9.57
C LEU A 147 3.21 -9.51 8.49
N ASN A 148 4.12 -9.02 7.63
CA ASN A 148 4.75 -9.79 6.58
C ASN A 148 6.26 -9.85 6.79
N GLN A 149 6.73 -10.80 7.59
CA GLN A 149 8.16 -11.03 7.79
C GLN A 149 8.85 -11.75 6.63
N GLY A 150 8.10 -12.12 5.59
CA GLY A 150 8.64 -12.76 4.39
C GLY A 150 8.83 -11.78 3.25
N GLN A 151 10.00 -11.79 2.63
CA GLN A 151 10.21 -11.08 1.37
C GLN A 151 9.63 -11.91 0.22
N THR A 152 8.94 -11.24 -0.70
CA THR A 152 8.59 -11.86 -1.99
C THR A 152 9.88 -12.20 -2.74
N LYS A 153 9.99 -13.43 -3.21
CA LYS A 153 11.13 -13.90 -3.98
C LYS A 153 10.76 -13.98 -5.46
N SER A 154 11.62 -13.47 -6.31
CA SER A 154 11.42 -13.46 -7.76
C SER A 154 12.54 -14.13 -8.55
N ASP A 155 13.50 -14.73 -7.86
CA ASP A 155 14.56 -15.49 -8.50
C ASP A 155 14.02 -16.81 -9.08
N LYS A 156 14.58 -17.21 -10.22
CA LYS A 156 14.12 -18.40 -10.97
C LYS A 156 14.13 -19.67 -10.13
N ALA A 157 15.17 -19.88 -9.33
CA ALA A 157 15.28 -21.05 -8.48
C ALA A 157 14.18 -21.13 -7.41
N SER A 158 13.84 -20.00 -6.77
CA SER A 158 12.77 -19.94 -5.78
C SER A 158 11.41 -20.20 -6.41
N ILE A 159 11.16 -19.68 -7.61
CA ILE A 159 9.91 -19.90 -8.36
C ILE A 159 9.78 -21.37 -8.74
N GLU A 160 10.81 -21.99 -9.31
CA GLU A 160 10.80 -23.40 -9.71
C GLU A 160 10.60 -24.32 -8.50
N ASN A 161 11.25 -24.04 -7.37
CA ASN A 161 11.08 -24.81 -6.14
C ASN A 161 9.65 -24.68 -5.58
N ALA A 162 9.08 -23.47 -5.57
CA ALA A 162 7.73 -23.27 -5.10
C ALA A 162 6.69 -23.95 -6.01
N GLU A 163 6.89 -23.93 -7.34
CA GLU A 163 6.04 -24.61 -8.29
C GLU A 163 6.11 -26.14 -8.14
N LYS A 164 7.30 -26.71 -7.90
CA LYS A 164 7.45 -28.13 -7.65
C LYS A 164 6.77 -28.58 -6.36
N ASN A 165 6.95 -27.83 -5.28
CA ASN A 165 6.35 -28.15 -4.00
C ASN A 165 4.82 -28.00 -4.05
N TRP A 166 4.33 -26.98 -4.74
CA TRP A 166 2.89 -26.75 -4.91
C TRP A 166 2.18 -27.86 -5.71
N ARG A 167 2.84 -28.33 -6.79
CA ARG A 167 2.32 -29.47 -7.59
C ARG A 167 2.46 -30.80 -6.87
N GLY A 168 3.47 -30.98 -6.03
CA GLY A 168 3.66 -32.19 -5.22
C GLY A 168 2.65 -32.37 -4.10
N GLY A 169 1.90 -31.32 -3.75
CA GLY A 169 0.81 -31.37 -2.76
C GLY A 169 -0.52 -31.87 -3.29
N VAL A 170 -0.70 -31.96 -4.60
CA VAL A 170 -1.86 -32.60 -5.23
C VAL A 170 -1.49 -34.06 -5.46
N LYS A 171 -1.59 -34.90 -4.42
CA LYS A 171 -1.69 -36.33 -4.63
C LYS A 171 -3.04 -36.57 -5.29
N GLU A 172 -3.02 -36.97 -6.55
CA GLU A 172 -4.17 -37.61 -7.20
C GLU A 172 -4.50 -38.85 -6.37
N GLU A 173 -5.65 -38.83 -5.69
CA GLU A 173 -6.35 -40.03 -5.28
C GLU A 173 -7.24 -40.50 -6.43
#